data_432bd90270f8f7697bade46b8298bc4a
#
_entry.id   432bd90270f8f7697bade46b8298bc4a
#
_cell.length_a   1.000
_cell.length_b   1.000
_cell.length_c   1.000
_cell.angle_alpha   90.00
_cell.angle_beta   90.00
_cell.angle_gamma   90.00
#
_symmetry.space_group_name_H-M   'P 1'
#
loop_
_entity.id
_entity.type
_entity.pdbx_description
1 polymer ?
#
loop_
_entity_poly.entity_id
_entity_poly.type
_entity_poly.pdbx_seq_one_letter_code
_entity_poly.pdbx_strand_id
1 'polypeptide(L)'
;MTSSAITRSFPGRPESVSAARSWVAGFFPVPAAAADAALMTSELVTNAILYSASRLPGGQVTVSVGVAAGALRVDVIDQGAIAPCMAAPRGLGQGLALVAVLADASGADGTDRWFCLRTGGA
;
A
#
# COMPACT_ATOMS: atom_id res chain seq x y z
N MET A 1 -1.91 13.04 21.14
CA MET A 1 -1.36 11.69 21.23
C MET A 1 -1.18 11.10 19.83
N THR A 2 0.01 10.70 19.54
CA THR A 2 0.30 10.08 18.25
C THR A 2 -0.10 8.62 18.28
N SER A 3 -0.85 8.18 17.27
CA SER A 3 -1.12 6.77 17.11
C SER A 3 0.13 6.06 16.65
N SER A 4 0.38 4.88 17.21
CA SER A 4 1.51 4.05 16.80
C SER A 4 1.19 3.34 15.51
N ALA A 5 2.10 3.42 14.57
CA ALA A 5 2.03 2.63 13.35
C ALA A 5 3.07 1.52 13.42
N ILE A 6 2.72 0.36 12.87
CA ILE A 6 3.65 -0.75 12.72
C ILE A 6 4.14 -0.72 11.29
N THR A 7 5.45 -0.67 11.13
CA THR A 7 6.09 -0.50 9.83
C THR A 7 6.97 -1.69 9.51
N ARG A 8 6.92 -2.13 8.25
CA ARG A 8 7.77 -3.19 7.76
C ARG A 8 8.25 -2.87 6.36
N SER A 9 9.52 -3.10 6.09
CA SER A 9 10.10 -2.94 4.76
C SER A 9 10.24 -4.29 4.08
N PHE A 10 9.98 -4.29 2.78
CA PHE A 10 10.07 -5.49 1.95
C PHE A 10 11.03 -5.21 0.79
N PRO A 11 11.82 -6.20 0.34
CA PRO A 11 12.59 -6.01 -0.88
C PRO A 11 11.70 -5.63 -2.06
N GLY A 12 12.21 -4.78 -2.94
CA GLY A 12 11.47 -4.34 -4.13
C GLY A 12 11.39 -5.40 -5.22
N ARG A 13 10.88 -6.57 -4.89
CA ARG A 13 10.79 -7.73 -5.78
C ARG A 13 9.35 -8.23 -5.86
N PRO A 14 8.99 -8.89 -6.97
CA PRO A 14 7.62 -9.41 -7.13
C PRO A 14 7.15 -10.31 -5.99
N GLU A 15 8.03 -11.10 -5.39
CA GLU A 15 7.68 -11.99 -4.27
C GLU A 15 7.17 -11.21 -3.06
N SER A 16 7.58 -9.97 -2.91
CA SER A 16 7.18 -9.13 -1.79
C SER A 16 5.70 -8.74 -1.84
N VAL A 17 5.08 -8.77 -3.01
CA VAL A 17 3.65 -8.46 -3.14
C VAL A 17 2.82 -9.41 -2.27
N SER A 18 3.07 -10.71 -2.39
CA SER A 18 2.35 -11.72 -1.59
C SER A 18 2.66 -11.58 -0.09
N ALA A 19 3.92 -11.35 0.25
CA ALA A 19 4.33 -11.19 1.65
C ALA A 19 3.68 -9.95 2.28
N ALA A 20 3.68 -8.81 1.59
CA ALA A 20 3.08 -7.59 2.08
C ALA A 20 1.57 -7.73 2.23
N ARG A 21 0.92 -8.34 1.24
CA ARG A 21 -0.52 -8.60 1.26
C ARG A 21 -0.93 -9.41 2.48
N SER A 22 -0.24 -10.50 2.74
CA SER A 22 -0.54 -11.37 3.88
C SER A 22 -0.28 -10.65 5.20
N TRP A 23 0.79 -9.88 5.27
CA TRP A 23 1.14 -9.14 6.48
C TRP A 23 0.07 -8.10 6.82
N VAL A 24 -0.38 -7.33 5.82
CA VAL A 24 -1.43 -6.32 6.02
C VAL A 24 -2.76 -6.99 6.39
N ALA A 25 -3.14 -8.05 5.70
CA ALA A 25 -4.40 -8.76 5.97
C ALA A 25 -4.49 -9.23 7.42
N GLY A 26 -3.36 -9.59 8.01
CA GLY A 26 -3.31 -10.04 9.41
C GLY A 26 -3.74 -9.01 10.44
N PHE A 27 -3.80 -7.73 10.09
CA PHE A 27 -4.27 -6.69 10.98
C PHE A 27 -5.80 -6.54 10.97
N PHE A 28 -6.50 -7.18 10.05
CA PHE A 28 -7.93 -7.01 9.87
C PHE A 28 -8.66 -8.25 10.40
N PRO A 29 -9.48 -8.09 11.45
CA PRO A 29 -10.13 -9.25 12.08
C PRO A 29 -11.30 -9.84 11.28
N VAL A 30 -11.92 -9.04 10.41
CA VAL A 30 -13.06 -9.48 9.62
C VAL A 30 -12.59 -9.93 8.23
N PRO A 31 -12.92 -11.18 7.80
CA PRO A 31 -12.40 -11.72 6.54
C PRO A 31 -12.67 -10.87 5.31
N ALA A 32 -13.85 -10.25 5.21
CA ALA A 32 -14.17 -9.41 4.05
C ALA A 32 -13.26 -8.17 3.99
N ALA A 33 -13.04 -7.51 5.13
CA ALA A 33 -12.14 -6.36 5.19
C ALA A 33 -10.69 -6.79 4.95
N ALA A 34 -10.28 -7.93 5.49
CA ALA A 34 -8.93 -8.47 5.25
C ALA A 34 -8.69 -8.75 3.77
N ALA A 35 -9.69 -9.28 3.07
CA ALA A 35 -9.59 -9.55 1.63
C ALA A 35 -9.44 -8.25 0.82
N ASP A 36 -10.23 -7.24 1.15
CA ASP A 36 -10.14 -5.95 0.48
C ASP A 36 -8.79 -5.26 0.75
N ALA A 37 -8.33 -5.31 1.99
CA ALA A 37 -7.03 -4.76 2.37
C ALA A 37 -5.90 -5.47 1.63
N ALA A 38 -5.98 -6.79 1.51
CA ALA A 38 -4.99 -7.58 0.79
C ALA A 38 -4.95 -7.18 -0.68
N LEU A 39 -6.10 -7.03 -1.31
CA LEU A 39 -6.19 -6.65 -2.72
C LEU A 39 -5.62 -5.25 -2.94
N MET A 40 -6.02 -4.28 -2.13
CA MET A 40 -5.51 -2.92 -2.24
C MET A 40 -4.00 -2.85 -2.01
N THR A 41 -3.50 -3.57 -1.01
CA THR A 41 -2.05 -3.63 -0.75
C THR A 41 -1.31 -4.22 -1.94
N SER A 42 -1.85 -5.28 -2.54
CA SER A 42 -1.25 -5.89 -3.74
C SER A 42 -1.09 -4.88 -4.87
N GLU A 43 -2.12 -4.07 -5.11
CA GLU A 43 -2.08 -3.05 -6.16
C GLU A 43 -1.03 -1.98 -5.87
N LEU A 44 -1.01 -1.46 -4.65
CA LEU A 44 -0.07 -0.40 -4.30
C LEU A 44 1.37 -0.89 -4.26
N VAL A 45 1.63 -2.08 -3.74
CA VAL A 45 2.98 -2.63 -3.69
C VAL A 45 3.46 -2.98 -5.11
N THR A 46 2.59 -3.54 -5.94
CA THR A 46 2.94 -3.81 -7.34
C THR A 46 3.34 -2.53 -8.06
N ASN A 47 2.57 -1.46 -7.90
CA ASN A 47 2.89 -0.17 -8.50
C ASN A 47 4.23 0.37 -7.98
N ALA A 48 4.47 0.28 -6.69
CA ALA A 48 5.73 0.72 -6.09
C ALA A 48 6.92 -0.03 -6.69
N ILE A 49 6.80 -1.35 -6.85
CA ILE A 49 7.89 -2.16 -7.39
C ILE A 49 8.10 -1.87 -8.89
N LEU A 50 7.03 -1.79 -9.68
CA LEU A 50 7.16 -1.65 -11.12
C LEU A 50 7.60 -0.25 -11.55
N TYR A 51 7.19 0.79 -10.81
CA TYR A 51 7.26 2.16 -11.30
C TYR A 51 8.08 3.10 -10.42
N SER A 52 8.93 2.56 -9.55
CA SER A 52 9.80 3.38 -8.72
C SER A 52 11.20 2.79 -8.62
N ALA A 53 12.09 3.54 -7.96
CA ALA A 53 13.45 3.09 -7.67
C ALA A 53 13.48 1.90 -6.70
N SER A 54 12.35 1.54 -6.09
CA SER A 54 12.26 0.37 -5.22
C SER A 54 12.64 -0.93 -5.92
N ARG A 55 12.48 -1.01 -7.23
CA ARG A 55 12.83 -2.21 -8.01
C ARG A 55 14.33 -2.35 -8.28
N LEU A 56 15.12 -1.31 -8.02
CA LEU A 56 16.56 -1.36 -8.26
C LEU A 56 17.25 -2.24 -7.22
N PRO A 57 18.46 -2.75 -7.50
CA PRO A 57 19.20 -3.56 -6.52
C PRO A 57 19.29 -2.86 -5.17
N GLY A 58 18.91 -3.56 -4.10
CA GLY A 58 18.85 -2.99 -2.76
C GLY A 58 17.61 -2.15 -2.48
N GLY A 59 16.72 -1.99 -3.46
CA GLY A 59 15.50 -1.23 -3.28
C GLY A 59 14.51 -1.88 -2.34
N GLN A 60 13.65 -1.08 -1.74
CA GLN A 60 12.67 -1.52 -0.75
C GLN A 60 11.35 -0.80 -0.94
N VAL A 61 10.28 -1.45 -0.50
CA VAL A 61 8.95 -0.85 -0.32
C VAL A 61 8.64 -0.92 1.16
N THR A 62 8.23 0.20 1.73
CA THR A 62 7.90 0.28 3.15
C THR A 62 6.38 0.32 3.31
N VAL A 63 5.84 -0.54 4.16
CA VAL A 63 4.41 -0.60 4.43
C VAL A 63 4.19 -0.30 5.89
N SER A 64 3.26 0.60 6.18
CA SER A 64 2.94 1.02 7.54
C SER A 64 1.45 0.82 7.78
N VAL A 65 1.09 0.27 8.93
CA VAL A 65 -0.31 0.06 9.34
C VAL A 65 -0.53 0.73 10.67
N GLY A 66 -1.51 1.63 10.73
CA GLY A 66 -1.83 2.36 11.96
C GLY A 66 -3.32 2.57 12.14
N VAL A 67 -3.73 2.89 13.36
CA VAL A 67 -5.12 3.16 13.68
C VAL A 67 -5.44 4.61 13.31
N ALA A 68 -6.60 4.82 12.68
CA ALA A 68 -7.07 6.15 12.29
C ALA A 68 -8.59 6.19 12.43
N ALA A 69 -9.08 6.82 13.48
CA ALA A 69 -10.50 7.13 13.67
C ALA A 69 -11.45 5.94 13.40
N GLY A 70 -11.20 4.80 14.04
CA GLY A 70 -12.06 3.61 13.91
C GLY A 70 -11.78 2.76 12.68
N ALA A 71 -10.71 3.07 11.95
CA ALA A 71 -10.27 2.34 10.78
C ALA A 71 -8.79 2.03 10.92
N LEU A 72 -8.27 1.20 10.02
CA LEU A 72 -6.83 1.06 9.84
C LEU A 72 -6.41 1.82 8.59
N ARG A 73 -5.32 2.56 8.74
CA ARG A 73 -4.68 3.23 7.62
C ARG A 73 -3.45 2.43 7.21
N VAL A 74 -3.35 2.16 5.93
CA VAL A 74 -2.20 1.47 5.34
C VAL A 74 -1.51 2.44 4.40
N ASP A 75 -0.23 2.65 4.61
CA ASP A 75 0.62 3.48 3.77
C ASP A 75 1.63 2.57 3.06
N VAL A 76 1.77 2.76 1.75
CA VAL A 76 2.78 2.07 0.94
C VAL A 76 3.70 3.14 0.39
N ILE A 77 4.96 3.09 0.83
CA ILE A 77 5.94 4.14 0.55
C ILE A 77 7.03 3.56 -0.34
N ASP A 78 7.19 4.15 -1.53
CA ASP A 78 8.24 3.75 -2.46
C ASP A 78 9.45 4.70 -2.37
N GLN A 79 10.47 4.43 -3.17
CA GLN A 79 11.72 5.20 -3.16
C GLN A 79 11.78 6.25 -4.26
N GLY A 80 10.64 6.59 -4.84
CA GLY A 80 10.55 7.65 -5.83
C GLY A 80 10.88 7.22 -7.24
N ALA A 81 10.73 8.14 -8.17
CA ALA A 81 10.98 7.88 -9.59
C ALA A 81 12.45 7.58 -9.86
N ILE A 82 12.71 6.68 -10.81
CA ILE A 82 14.07 6.35 -11.22
C ILE A 82 14.71 7.54 -11.94
N ALA A 83 13.92 8.21 -12.77
CA ALA A 83 14.35 9.40 -13.49
C ALA A 83 13.27 10.47 -13.34
N PRO A 84 13.66 11.72 -13.00
CA PRO A 84 12.67 12.77 -12.76
C PRO A 84 11.76 13.08 -13.93
N CYS A 85 12.24 12.84 -15.16
CA CYS A 85 11.48 13.11 -16.38
C CYS A 85 10.64 11.93 -16.85
N MET A 86 10.63 10.81 -16.10
CA MET A 86 9.92 9.62 -16.51
C MET A 86 8.44 9.77 -16.25
N ALA A 87 7.64 9.68 -17.31
CA ALA A 87 6.19 9.73 -17.17
C ALA A 87 5.66 8.46 -16.50
N ALA A 88 4.56 8.59 -15.77
CA ALA A 88 3.89 7.45 -15.19
C ALA A 88 3.39 6.52 -16.31
N PRO A 89 3.61 5.21 -16.20
CA PRO A 89 3.14 4.27 -17.19
C PRO A 89 1.61 4.25 -17.29
N ARG A 90 1.12 3.91 -18.46
CA ARG A 90 -0.31 3.69 -18.65
C ARG A 90 -0.74 2.48 -17.82
N GLY A 91 -1.92 2.55 -17.27
CA GLY A 91 -2.47 1.49 -16.44
C GLY A 91 -2.23 1.66 -14.96
N LEU A 92 -1.32 2.57 -14.58
CA LEU A 92 -1.10 2.87 -13.16
C LEU A 92 -2.40 3.32 -12.48
N GLY A 93 -3.23 4.10 -13.19
CA GLY A 93 -4.48 4.60 -12.65
C GLY A 93 -5.52 3.51 -12.38
N GLN A 94 -5.41 2.35 -13.01
CA GLN A 94 -6.38 1.26 -12.79
C GLN A 94 -6.29 0.71 -11.37
N GLY A 95 -5.09 0.46 -10.87
CA GLY A 95 -4.91 0.00 -9.49
C GLY A 95 -5.33 1.06 -8.50
N LEU A 96 -5.03 2.33 -8.76
CA LEU A 96 -5.44 3.43 -7.90
C LEU A 96 -6.96 3.62 -7.93
N ALA A 97 -7.60 3.40 -9.07
CA ALA A 97 -9.05 3.46 -9.18
C ALA A 97 -9.72 2.38 -8.34
N LEU A 98 -9.17 1.15 -8.34
CA LEU A 98 -9.68 0.07 -7.51
C LEU A 98 -9.58 0.43 -6.03
N VAL A 99 -8.46 0.98 -5.60
CA VAL A 99 -8.28 1.41 -4.21
C VAL A 99 -9.31 2.49 -3.85
N ALA A 100 -9.54 3.45 -4.72
CA ALA A 100 -10.52 4.49 -4.49
C ALA A 100 -11.95 3.95 -4.33
N VAL A 101 -12.27 2.87 -5.04
CA VAL A 101 -13.59 2.24 -4.94
C VAL A 101 -13.74 1.43 -3.64
N LEU A 102 -12.73 0.66 -3.27
CA LEU A 102 -12.81 -0.26 -2.14
C LEU A 102 -12.55 0.42 -0.80
N ALA A 103 -11.70 1.43 -0.76
CA ALA A 103 -11.31 2.09 0.49
C ALA A 103 -12.38 3.06 0.97
N ASP A 104 -12.46 3.25 2.29
CA ASP A 104 -13.28 4.31 2.87
C ASP A 104 -12.66 5.68 2.61
N ALA A 105 -11.33 5.74 2.54
CA ALA A 105 -10.59 6.93 2.14
C ALA A 105 -9.26 6.49 1.54
N SER A 106 -8.73 7.26 0.62
CA SER A 106 -7.44 6.95 0.01
C SER A 106 -6.80 8.22 -0.54
N GLY A 107 -5.50 8.15 -0.79
CA GLY A 107 -4.79 9.29 -1.34
C GLY A 107 -3.38 8.94 -1.73
N ALA A 108 -2.68 9.95 -2.23
CA ALA A 108 -1.29 9.87 -2.60
C ALA A 108 -0.62 11.18 -2.21
N ASP A 109 0.58 11.09 -1.65
CA ASP A 109 1.38 12.24 -1.24
C ASP A 109 2.85 11.91 -1.47
N GLY A 110 3.42 12.46 -2.53
CA GLY A 110 4.80 12.15 -2.91
C GLY A 110 5.00 10.67 -3.18
N THR A 111 5.84 10.03 -2.39
CA THR A 111 6.14 8.59 -2.51
C THR A 111 5.20 7.72 -1.70
N ASP A 112 4.26 8.30 -0.99
CA ASP A 112 3.30 7.60 -0.13
C ASP A 112 1.95 7.50 -0.83
N ARG A 113 1.46 6.28 -0.97
CA ARG A 113 0.09 6.01 -1.38
C ARG A 113 -0.58 5.24 -0.27
N TRP A 114 -1.79 5.67 0.11
CA TRP A 114 -2.41 5.14 1.30
C TRP A 114 -3.89 4.89 1.11
N PHE A 115 -4.43 4.02 1.95
CA PHE A 115 -5.87 3.84 2.08
C PHE A 115 -6.24 3.66 3.54
N CYS A 116 -7.47 4.02 3.86
CA CYS A 116 -8.10 3.71 5.14
C CYS A 116 -9.27 2.77 4.87
N LEU A 117 -9.41 1.78 5.74
CA LEU A 117 -10.49 0.81 5.64
C LEU A 117 -10.96 0.47 7.05
N ARG A 118 -12.26 0.49 7.26
CA ARG A 118 -12.83 0.07 8.53
C ARG A 118 -12.49 -1.39 8.78
N THR A 119 -12.29 -1.71 10.05
CA THR A 119 -11.88 -3.06 10.42
C THR A 119 -12.99 -4.09 10.23
N GLY A 120 -14.21 -3.63 9.95
CA GLY A 120 -15.36 -4.49 9.68
C GLY A 120 -16.33 -4.60 10.83
N GLY A 121 -16.09 -3.89 11.92
CA GLY A 121 -17.06 -3.78 12.99
C GLY A 121 -18.25 -2.93 12.57
N ALA A 122 -19.42 -3.30 12.97
CA ALA A 122 -20.62 -2.54 12.69
C ALA A 122 -20.61 -1.21 13.43
#